data_397ec1ea777b54559b73c340f483a0cc
#
_entry.id   397ec1ea777b54559b73c340f483a0cc
#
_cell.length_a   1.000
_cell.length_b   1.000
_cell.length_c   1.000
_cell.angle_alpha   90.00
_cell.angle_beta   90.00
_cell.angle_gamma   90.00
#
_symmetry.space_group_name_H-M   'P 1'
#
loop_
_entity.id
_entity.type
_entity.pdbx_description
1 polymer ?
#
loop_
_entity_poly.entity_id
_entity_poly.type
_entity_poly.pdbx_seq_one_letter_code
_entity_poly.pdbx_strand_id
1 'polypeptide(L)'
;MNQLNAFVESVLTGMRAAAVVVNQNLNVLVWNRRAEDLWGLRMDEVHGRSLLNLDIGLPVGELREIIRPCVSGEKDHQEIVMDAVNRRGKAILCRITCSPLVSPSKRREGVILLMEEVQA
;
A
#
# COMPACT_ATOMS: atom_id res chain seq x y z
N MET A 1 7.20 1.98 -18.97
CA MET A 1 6.18 2.67 -18.18
C MET A 1 5.43 3.65 -19.06
N ASN A 2 4.12 3.61 -19.08
CA ASN A 2 3.35 4.49 -19.95
C ASN A 2 3.01 5.81 -19.27
N GLN A 3 2.46 6.76 -20.04
CA GLN A 3 2.13 8.10 -19.53
C GLN A 3 1.08 8.06 -18.42
N LEU A 4 0.17 7.10 -18.48
CA LEU A 4 -0.87 6.96 -17.47
C LEU A 4 -0.28 6.67 -16.09
N ASN A 5 0.71 5.79 -16.03
CA ASN A 5 1.37 5.48 -14.77
C ASN A 5 2.12 6.68 -14.21
N ALA A 6 2.80 7.44 -15.07
CA ALA A 6 3.50 8.64 -14.65
C ALA A 6 2.53 9.70 -14.12
N PHE A 7 1.39 9.85 -14.78
CA PHE A 7 0.35 10.78 -14.35
C PHE A 7 -0.21 10.40 -12.97
N VAL A 8 -0.56 9.14 -12.79
CA VAL A 8 -1.09 8.65 -11.51
C VAL A 8 -0.05 8.82 -10.40
N GLU A 9 1.21 8.52 -10.69
CA GLU A 9 2.28 8.69 -9.72
C GLU A 9 2.39 10.15 -9.27
N SER A 10 2.30 11.10 -10.20
CA SER A 10 2.36 12.52 -9.88
C SER A 10 1.20 12.95 -8.98
N VAL A 11 0.00 12.44 -9.27
CA VAL A 11 -1.19 12.77 -8.47
C VAL A 11 -1.02 12.26 -7.04
N LEU A 12 -0.59 11.01 -6.89
CA LEU A 12 -0.42 10.40 -5.56
C LEU A 12 0.67 11.10 -4.77
N THR A 13 1.78 11.46 -5.43
CA THR A 13 2.87 12.19 -4.77
C THR A 13 2.39 13.56 -4.30
N GLY A 14 1.62 14.26 -5.13
CA GLY A 14 1.05 15.56 -4.77
C GLY A 14 0.09 15.47 -3.60
N MET A 15 -0.58 14.34 -3.43
CA MET A 15 -1.49 14.10 -2.31
C MET A 15 -0.77 13.61 -1.06
N ARG A 16 0.54 13.38 -1.16
CA ARG A 16 1.37 12.87 -0.07
C ARG A 16 0.94 11.50 0.43
N ALA A 17 0.37 10.70 -0.44
CA ALA A 17 -0.04 9.35 -0.11
C ALA A 17 1.00 8.35 -0.58
N ALA A 18 1.39 7.44 0.30
CA ALA A 18 2.20 6.29 -0.08
C ALA A 18 1.26 5.27 -0.72
N ALA A 19 1.49 4.94 -1.97
CA ALA A 19 0.65 4.00 -2.71
C ALA A 19 1.38 2.67 -2.87
N VAL A 20 0.76 1.62 -2.38
CA VAL A 20 1.27 0.25 -2.47
C VAL A 20 0.19 -0.59 -3.13
N VAL A 21 0.53 -1.29 -4.19
CA VAL A 21 -0.40 -2.20 -4.87
C VAL A 21 0.15 -3.60 -4.78
N VAL A 22 -0.68 -4.54 -4.39
CA VAL A 22 -0.29 -5.95 -4.30
C VAL A 22 -1.29 -6.79 -5.09
N ASN A 23 -0.81 -7.94 -5.58
CA ASN A 23 -1.67 -8.88 -6.30
C ASN A 23 -2.43 -9.78 -5.31
N GLN A 24 -3.14 -10.78 -5.83
CA GLN A 24 -3.93 -11.71 -5.01
C GLN A 24 -3.08 -12.48 -4.01
N ASN A 25 -1.81 -12.68 -4.31
CA ASN A 25 -0.87 -13.38 -3.44
C ASN A 25 -0.13 -12.43 -2.50
N LEU A 26 -0.53 -11.16 -2.48
CA LEU A 26 0.06 -10.11 -1.66
C LEU A 26 1.49 -9.77 -2.04
N ASN A 27 1.88 -10.08 -3.26
CA ASN A 27 3.18 -9.66 -3.79
C ASN A 27 3.10 -8.24 -4.31
N VAL A 28 4.12 -7.44 -4.01
CA VAL A 28 4.13 -6.02 -4.35
C VAL A 28 4.26 -5.82 -5.86
N LEU A 29 3.33 -5.06 -6.43
CA LEU A 29 3.35 -4.67 -7.83
C LEU A 29 3.77 -3.23 -8.00
N VAL A 30 3.34 -2.35 -7.10
CA VAL A 30 3.64 -0.92 -7.15
C VAL A 30 4.01 -0.45 -5.74
N TRP A 31 5.02 0.39 -5.69
CA TRP A 31 5.54 0.99 -4.46
C TRP A 31 6.02 2.37 -4.87
N ASN A 32 5.23 3.39 -4.62
CA ASN A 32 5.55 4.71 -5.15
C ASN A 32 6.61 5.41 -4.32
N ARG A 33 7.00 6.62 -4.76
CA ARG A 33 8.07 7.36 -4.11
C ARG A 33 7.74 7.70 -2.65
N ARG A 34 6.49 8.02 -2.35
CA ARG A 34 6.09 8.30 -0.97
C ARG A 34 6.22 7.07 -0.09
N ALA A 35 5.96 5.87 -0.63
CA ALA A 35 6.19 4.64 0.11
C ALA A 35 7.68 4.45 0.38
N GLU A 36 8.53 4.77 -0.59
CA GLU A 36 9.98 4.72 -0.40
C GLU A 36 10.40 5.67 0.72
N ASP A 37 9.86 6.88 0.72
CA ASP A 37 10.20 7.89 1.72
C ASP A 37 9.68 7.52 3.11
N LEU A 38 8.50 6.94 3.17
CA LEU A 38 7.87 6.61 4.45
C LEU A 38 8.55 5.41 5.12
N TRP A 39 8.83 4.36 4.35
CA TRP A 39 9.30 3.09 4.90
C TRP A 39 10.79 2.81 4.70
N GLY A 40 11.44 3.53 3.78
CA GLY A 40 12.88 3.41 3.59
C GLY A 40 13.33 2.29 2.67
N LEU A 41 12.40 1.64 1.98
CA LEU A 41 12.72 0.62 0.97
C LEU A 41 12.37 1.16 -0.41
N ARG A 42 13.17 0.83 -1.41
CA ARG A 42 12.94 1.26 -2.78
C ARG A 42 12.10 0.25 -3.55
N MET A 43 11.46 0.71 -4.62
CA MET A 43 10.64 -0.15 -5.47
C MET A 43 11.41 -1.39 -5.94
N ASP A 44 12.66 -1.21 -6.38
CA ASP A 44 13.45 -2.35 -6.86
C ASP A 44 13.80 -3.36 -5.77
N GLU A 45 13.72 -2.96 -4.51
CA GLU A 45 13.95 -3.87 -3.39
C GLU A 45 12.72 -4.68 -3.02
N VAL A 46 11.52 -4.18 -3.32
CA VAL A 46 10.28 -4.80 -2.85
C VAL A 46 9.44 -5.43 -3.95
N HIS A 47 9.66 -5.06 -5.21
CA HIS A 47 8.85 -5.55 -6.31
C HIS A 47 8.87 -7.08 -6.39
N GLY A 48 7.69 -7.69 -6.44
CA GLY A 48 7.55 -9.14 -6.50
C GLY A 48 7.67 -9.85 -5.17
N ARG A 49 8.03 -9.12 -4.10
CA ARG A 49 8.15 -9.73 -2.77
C ARG A 49 6.81 -9.66 -2.04
N SER A 50 6.61 -10.58 -1.11
CA SER A 50 5.41 -10.57 -0.29
C SER A 50 5.41 -9.35 0.62
N LEU A 51 4.31 -8.58 0.61
CA LEU A 51 4.15 -7.45 1.51
C LEU A 51 4.30 -7.89 2.97
N LEU A 52 3.80 -9.08 3.32
CA LEU A 52 3.81 -9.57 4.69
C LEU A 52 5.19 -9.93 5.19
N ASN A 53 6.17 -10.06 4.29
CA ASN A 53 7.54 -10.38 4.65
C ASN A 53 8.46 -9.16 4.64
N LEU A 54 7.93 -7.97 4.38
CA LEU A 54 8.76 -6.76 4.37
C LEU A 54 9.06 -6.33 5.81
N ASP A 55 10.30 -5.94 6.01
CA ASP A 55 10.74 -5.42 7.31
C ASP A 55 10.65 -3.90 7.29
N ILE A 56 9.45 -3.41 7.55
CA ILE A 56 9.18 -1.97 7.64
C ILE A 56 8.58 -1.67 9.00
N GLY A 57 8.49 -0.41 9.33
CA GLY A 57 7.99 0.03 10.63
C GLY A 57 6.48 -0.11 10.82
N LEU A 58 5.82 -0.83 9.94
CA LEU A 58 4.39 -1.10 9.99
C LEU A 58 4.20 -2.58 10.33
N PRO A 59 3.27 -2.93 11.23
CA PRO A 59 3.01 -4.34 11.55
C PRO A 59 2.25 -5.01 10.41
N VAL A 60 2.99 -5.39 9.36
CA VAL A 60 2.41 -5.85 8.08
C VAL A 60 1.55 -7.10 8.24
N GLY A 61 1.84 -7.95 9.23
CA GLY A 61 1.03 -9.14 9.46
C GLY A 61 -0.42 -8.81 9.81
N GLU A 62 -0.65 -7.65 10.42
CA GLU A 62 -2.01 -7.23 10.76
C GLU A 62 -2.79 -6.73 9.53
N LEU A 63 -2.09 -6.40 8.46
CA LEU A 63 -2.75 -5.96 7.22
C LEU A 63 -3.53 -7.08 6.55
N ARG A 64 -3.17 -8.33 6.82
CA ARG A 64 -3.85 -9.47 6.20
C ARG A 64 -5.36 -9.42 6.45
N GLU A 65 -5.76 -8.99 7.64
CA GLU A 65 -7.16 -8.98 8.01
C GLU A 65 -7.99 -7.95 7.25
N ILE A 66 -7.38 -6.83 6.84
CA ILE A 66 -8.10 -5.84 6.05
C ILE A 66 -7.96 -6.12 4.55
N ILE A 67 -6.87 -6.75 4.12
CA ILE A 67 -6.63 -7.03 2.71
C ILE A 67 -7.50 -8.18 2.22
N ARG A 68 -7.59 -9.27 2.99
CA ARG A 68 -8.32 -10.45 2.59
C ARG A 68 -9.76 -10.19 2.16
N PRO A 69 -10.56 -9.46 2.94
CA PRO A 69 -11.94 -9.19 2.52
C PRO A 69 -12.03 -8.40 1.21
N CYS A 70 -11.06 -7.53 0.96
CA CYS A 70 -11.03 -6.78 -0.30
C CYS A 70 -10.67 -7.66 -1.48
N VAL A 71 -9.78 -8.63 -1.28
CA VAL A 71 -9.41 -9.57 -2.35
C VAL A 71 -10.54 -10.55 -2.62
N SER A 72 -11.18 -11.07 -1.57
CA SER A 72 -12.22 -12.09 -1.71
C SER A 72 -13.55 -11.56 -2.20
N GLY A 73 -13.77 -10.26 -2.10
CA GLY A 73 -15.03 -9.65 -2.51
C GLY A 73 -16.01 -9.40 -1.38
N GLU A 74 -15.65 -9.73 -0.15
CA GLU A 74 -16.53 -9.48 1.00
C GLU A 74 -16.69 -8.00 1.29
N LYS A 75 -15.64 -7.21 1.04
CA LYS A 75 -15.62 -5.78 1.29
C LYS A 75 -15.07 -5.07 0.07
N ASP A 76 -15.57 -3.86 -0.19
CA ASP A 76 -15.07 -3.02 -1.27
C ASP A 76 -14.07 -1.99 -0.80
N HIS A 77 -14.07 -1.69 0.49
CA HIS A 77 -13.25 -0.61 1.04
C HIS A 77 -13.05 -0.86 2.53
N GLN A 78 -11.81 -0.70 2.96
CA GLN A 78 -11.46 -0.82 4.37
C GLN A 78 -10.55 0.34 4.75
N GLU A 79 -10.68 0.80 5.98
CA GLU A 79 -9.78 1.82 6.50
C GLU A 79 -9.40 1.45 7.92
N ILE A 80 -8.13 1.61 8.25
CA ILE A 80 -7.62 1.35 9.59
C ILE A 80 -6.55 2.39 9.92
N VAL A 81 -6.44 2.74 11.19
CA VAL A 81 -5.34 3.55 11.69
C VAL A 81 -4.55 2.68 12.65
N MET A 82 -3.26 2.60 12.46
CA MET A 82 -2.42 1.76 13.31
C MET A 82 -1.12 2.46 13.65
N ASP A 83 -0.54 2.05 14.78
CA ASP A 83 0.76 2.56 15.20
C ASP A 83 1.84 2.02 14.26
N ALA A 84 2.78 2.88 13.93
CA ALA A 84 3.88 2.51 13.06
C ALA A 84 5.12 3.30 13.44
N VAL A 85 6.25 2.94 12.83
CA VAL A 85 7.52 3.66 12.99
C VAL A 85 8.02 3.98 11.58
N ASN A 86 8.26 5.26 11.29
CA ASN A 86 8.72 5.64 9.97
C ASN A 86 10.20 5.32 9.78
N ARG A 87 10.74 5.59 8.58
CA ARG A 87 12.13 5.26 8.26
C ARG A 87 13.15 5.95 9.15
N ARG A 88 12.74 7.05 9.81
CA ARG A 88 13.62 7.81 10.70
C ARG A 88 13.56 7.32 12.14
N GLY A 89 12.79 6.27 12.40
CA GLY A 89 12.63 5.72 13.73
C GLY A 89 11.62 6.47 14.59
N LYS A 90 10.82 7.35 14.00
CA LYS A 90 9.83 8.11 14.73
C LYS A 90 8.50 7.36 14.79
N ALA A 91 7.91 7.31 15.98
CA ALA A 91 6.58 6.71 16.14
C ALA A 91 5.52 7.61 15.49
N ILE A 92 4.67 7.01 14.67
CA ILE A 92 3.62 7.72 13.96
C ILE A 92 2.33 6.92 14.03
N LEU A 93 1.21 7.59 13.71
CA LEU A 93 -0.03 6.90 13.38
C LEU A 93 -0.14 6.86 11.86
N CYS A 94 -0.47 5.70 11.33
CA CYS A 94 -0.58 5.51 9.89
C CYS A 94 -2.01 5.13 9.55
N ARG A 95 -2.65 5.94 8.70
CA ARG A 95 -3.97 5.60 8.15
C ARG A 95 -3.76 4.80 6.89
N ILE A 96 -4.38 3.64 6.82
CA ILE A 96 -4.29 2.75 5.67
C ILE A 96 -5.66 2.57 5.10
N THR A 97 -5.81 2.92 3.83
CA THR A 97 -7.04 2.72 3.09
C THR A 97 -6.82 1.60 2.09
N CYS A 98 -7.67 0.59 2.10
CA CYS A 98 -7.56 -0.58 1.26
C CYS A 98 -8.73 -0.63 0.30
N SER A 99 -8.46 -0.72 -1.00
CA SER A 99 -9.48 -0.81 -2.04
C SER A 99 -9.11 -1.91 -3.01
N PRO A 100 -10.10 -2.57 -3.65
CA PRO A 100 -9.77 -3.64 -4.59
C PRO A 100 -9.15 -3.09 -5.86
N LEU A 101 -8.18 -3.84 -6.42
CA LEU A 101 -7.64 -3.60 -7.75
C LEU A 101 -8.49 -4.43 -8.71
N VAL A 102 -9.27 -3.77 -9.55
CA VAL A 102 -10.23 -4.42 -10.41
C VAL A 102 -9.79 -4.29 -11.87
N SER A 103 -9.77 -5.42 -12.58
CA SER A 103 -9.43 -5.45 -14.00
C SER A 103 -10.59 -4.92 -14.84
N PRO A 104 -10.36 -4.63 -16.15
CA PRO A 104 -11.45 -4.25 -17.05
C PRO A 104 -12.56 -5.31 -17.13
N SER A 105 -12.25 -6.58 -16.89
CA SER A 105 -13.25 -7.65 -16.87
C SER A 105 -13.94 -7.78 -15.50
N LYS A 106 -13.70 -6.82 -14.60
CA LYS A 106 -14.29 -6.74 -13.26
C LYS A 106 -13.84 -7.86 -12.32
N ARG A 107 -12.68 -8.44 -12.58
CA ARG A 107 -12.08 -9.42 -11.68
C ARG A 107 -11.20 -8.69 -10.67
N ARG A 108 -11.23 -9.15 -9.43
CA ARG A 108 -10.37 -8.59 -8.39
C ARG A 108 -8.99 -9.23 -8.52
N GLU A 109 -8.00 -8.41 -8.85
CA GLU A 109 -6.63 -8.88 -9.11
C GLU A 109 -5.69 -8.59 -7.96
N GLY A 110 -6.14 -7.87 -6.96
CA GLY A 110 -5.34 -7.50 -5.82
C GLY A 110 -5.97 -6.36 -5.08
N VAL A 111 -5.16 -5.58 -4.38
CA VAL A 111 -5.64 -4.42 -3.64
C VAL A 111 -4.69 -3.25 -3.80
N ILE A 112 -5.25 -2.07 -3.62
CA ILE A 112 -4.51 -0.81 -3.58
C ILE A 112 -4.53 -0.34 -2.14
N LEU A 113 -3.36 -0.10 -1.57
CA LEU A 113 -3.20 0.42 -0.22
C LEU A 113 -2.68 1.84 -0.30
N LEU A 114 -3.42 2.78 0.28
CA LEU A 114 -2.95 4.16 0.44
C LEU A 114 -2.61 4.36 1.90
N MET A 115 -1.39 4.80 2.17
CA MET A 115 -0.88 4.95 3.53
C MET A 115 -0.50 6.39 3.77
N GLU A 116 -1.02 6.96 4.85
CA GLU A 116 -0.76 8.34 5.19
C GLU A 116 -0.37 8.44 6.66
N GLU A 117 0.64 9.25 6.95
CA GLU A 117 0.95 9.60 8.32
C GLU A 117 -0.10 10.60 8.79
N VAL A 118 -0.74 10.32 9.92
CA VAL A 118 -1.72 11.23 10.49
C VAL A 118 -1.21 11.72 11.84
N GLN A 119 -1.57 12.93 12.17
CA GLN A 119 -1.15 13.49 13.44
C GLN A 119 -2.02 12.99 14.58
N ALA A 120 -1.34 12.60 15.65
CA ALA A 120 -2.03 12.12 16.82
C ALA A 120 -2.78 13.26 17.53
#